data_240f019b3c65130417ae039c21685ddc
#
_entry.id   240f019b3c65130417ae039c21685ddc
#
_cell.length_a   1.000
_cell.length_b   1.000
_cell.length_c   1.000
_cell.angle_alpha   90.00
_cell.angle_beta   90.00
_cell.angle_gamma   90.00
#
_symmetry.space_group_name_H-M   'P 1'
#
loop_
_entity.id
_entity.type
_entity.pdbx_description
1 polymer ?
#
loop_
_entity_poly.entity_id
_entity_poly.type
_entity_poly.pdbx_seq_one_letter_code
_entity_poly.pdbx_strand_id
1 'polypeptide(L)'
;LVCLVGSEMCIRDRSKKNLKLDKSQAVASIGQIELMNLFKEFFSPKKINLSQILLTLEDTEKRRRAINAKRTFENLFSLGFIPIVNENDSIATSEIKDGANDRLASRVAQISGADCLILLSDVEGLYTKNPKINKEAILIKEISTIDDKIEKIATKSISEHGTGGMKTKIDAAKVCQLSGCHMAIANGLVRRPIQKILSAVSYTHLTLPTTPVV
;
A
#
# COMPACT_ATOMS: atom_id res chain seq x y z
N LEU A 1 -12.43 7.89 2.65
CA LEU A 1 -12.18 6.51 3.05
C LEU A 1 -10.69 6.36 3.35
N VAL A 2 -10.31 6.15 4.61
CA VAL A 2 -8.90 5.98 4.99
C VAL A 2 -8.70 4.56 5.49
N CYS A 3 -7.83 3.84 4.82
CA CYS A 3 -7.35 2.54 5.23
C CYS A 3 -5.81 2.62 5.28
N LEU A 4 -5.21 2.21 6.37
CA LEU A 4 -3.77 2.20 6.55
C LEU A 4 -3.27 0.76 6.51
N VAL A 5 -2.28 0.49 5.68
CA VAL A 5 -1.61 -0.81 5.57
C VAL A 5 -0.18 -0.65 6.08
N GLY A 6 0.21 -1.49 7.01
CA GLY A 6 1.51 -1.44 7.66
C GLY A 6 2.16 -2.83 7.77
N SER A 7 3.41 -2.86 8.21
CA SER A 7 4.14 -4.09 8.48
C SER A 7 4.70 -4.07 9.89
N GLU A 8 4.24 -5.00 10.73
CA GLU A 8 4.63 -5.17 12.12
C GLU A 8 6.00 -5.84 12.29
N MET A 9 6.47 -6.57 11.27
CA MET A 9 7.77 -7.23 11.32
C MET A 9 8.94 -6.26 11.51
N CYS A 10 8.77 -4.99 11.11
CA CYS A 10 9.80 -3.97 11.26
C CYS A 10 10.00 -3.48 12.69
N ILE A 11 9.03 -3.72 13.59
CA ILE A 11 9.05 -3.16 14.95
C ILE A 11 9.99 -3.93 15.86
N ARG A 12 10.08 -5.25 15.76
CA ARG A 12 10.74 -6.09 16.74
C ARG A 12 12.05 -6.78 16.33
N ASP A 13 12.31 -6.98 15.05
CA ASP A 13 13.52 -7.68 14.61
C ASP A 13 14.39 -6.90 13.64
N ARG A 14 15.55 -6.46 14.14
CA ARG A 14 16.64 -5.87 13.33
C ARG A 14 17.63 -6.92 12.80
N SER A 15 17.51 -8.19 13.21
CA SER A 15 18.46 -9.27 12.87
C SER A 15 17.96 -10.23 11.76
N LYS A 16 17.19 -9.73 10.83
CA LYS A 16 16.32 -10.41 9.84
C LYS A 16 16.95 -11.39 8.84
N LYS A 17 18.18 -11.75 8.94
CA LYS A 17 18.75 -12.72 7.99
C LYS A 17 18.44 -14.15 8.46
N ASN A 18 17.45 -14.82 7.84
CA ASN A 18 17.16 -16.26 7.93
C ASN A 18 16.21 -16.77 9.04
N LEU A 19 15.13 -16.05 9.37
CA LEU A 19 14.06 -16.69 10.14
C LEU A 19 13.30 -17.69 9.27
N LYS A 20 13.01 -18.89 9.81
CA LYS A 20 12.06 -19.82 9.20
C LYS A 20 10.64 -19.24 9.24
N LEU A 21 9.79 -19.65 8.31
CA LEU A 21 8.43 -19.11 8.15
C LEU A 21 7.64 -19.11 9.46
N ASP A 22 7.65 -20.24 10.18
CA ASP A 22 6.96 -20.41 11.48
C ASP A 22 7.40 -19.39 12.54
N LYS A 23 8.69 -19.09 12.61
CA LYS A 23 9.23 -18.07 13.52
C LYS A 23 8.85 -16.66 13.07
N SER A 24 8.86 -16.38 11.78
CA SER A 24 8.43 -15.09 11.23
C SER A 24 6.94 -14.84 11.53
N GLN A 25 6.09 -15.84 11.38
CA GLN A 25 4.67 -15.78 11.71
C GLN A 25 4.44 -15.49 13.21
N ALA A 26 5.19 -16.16 14.09
CA ALA A 26 5.11 -15.91 15.53
C ALA A 26 5.55 -14.49 15.91
N VAL A 27 6.64 -13.98 15.31
CA VAL A 27 7.11 -12.61 15.54
C VAL A 27 6.11 -11.58 15.01
N ALA A 28 5.54 -11.81 13.83
CA ALA A 28 4.52 -10.95 13.25
C ALA A 28 3.28 -10.84 14.15
N SER A 29 2.80 -11.96 14.70
CA SER A 29 1.65 -11.95 15.61
C SER A 29 1.88 -11.16 16.91
N ILE A 30 3.11 -11.16 17.42
CA ILE A 30 3.48 -10.32 18.58
C ILE A 30 3.57 -8.86 18.19
N GLY A 31 4.23 -8.55 17.06
CA GLY A 31 4.43 -7.19 16.57
C GLY A 31 3.13 -6.50 16.18
N GLN A 32 2.12 -7.25 15.75
CA GLN A 32 0.81 -6.71 15.38
C GLN A 32 0.11 -6.00 16.54
N ILE A 33 0.26 -6.52 17.77
CA ILE A 33 -0.30 -5.87 18.97
C ILE A 33 0.37 -4.52 19.21
N GLU A 34 1.70 -4.46 19.09
CA GLU A 34 2.48 -3.23 19.29
C GLU A 34 2.11 -2.19 18.20
N LEU A 35 1.98 -2.63 16.96
CA LEU A 35 1.55 -1.77 15.84
C LEU A 35 0.19 -1.14 16.12
N MET A 36 -0.79 -1.92 16.55
CA MET A 36 -2.14 -1.40 16.84
C MET A 36 -2.15 -0.45 18.03
N ASN A 37 -1.33 -0.71 19.06
CA ASN A 37 -1.17 0.21 20.19
C ASN A 37 -0.61 1.56 19.74
N LEU A 38 0.42 1.58 18.89
CA LEU A 38 0.97 2.81 18.32
C LEU A 38 -0.10 3.61 17.54
N PHE A 39 -0.86 2.96 16.68
CA PHE A 39 -1.96 3.63 15.98
C PHE A 39 -2.97 4.21 16.96
N LYS A 40 -3.36 3.45 17.99
CA LYS A 40 -4.30 3.90 19.01
C LYS A 40 -3.77 5.14 19.77
N GLU A 41 -2.50 5.15 20.14
CA GLU A 41 -1.87 6.31 20.80
C GLU A 41 -1.93 7.58 19.95
N PHE A 42 -1.71 7.49 18.64
CA PHE A 42 -1.75 8.65 17.73
C PHE A 42 -3.16 9.15 17.42
N PHE A 43 -4.15 8.27 17.36
CA PHE A 43 -5.51 8.62 16.91
C PHE A 43 -6.47 8.92 18.08
N SER A 44 -6.30 8.28 19.26
CA SER A 44 -7.18 8.49 20.42
C SER A 44 -7.27 9.94 20.89
N PRO A 45 -6.17 10.73 20.94
CA PRO A 45 -6.27 12.16 21.34
C PRO A 45 -7.14 12.99 20.39
N LYS A 46 -7.33 12.52 19.15
CA LYS A 46 -8.16 13.17 18.14
C LYS A 46 -9.59 12.62 18.11
N LYS A 47 -9.94 11.72 19.03
CA LYS A 47 -11.25 11.05 19.10
C LYS A 47 -11.60 10.29 17.82
N ILE A 48 -10.59 9.74 17.13
CA ILE A 48 -10.76 8.92 15.94
C ILE A 48 -10.76 7.45 16.36
N ASN A 49 -11.85 6.76 16.04
CA ASN A 49 -12.02 5.35 16.34
C ASN A 49 -11.33 4.49 15.30
N LEU A 50 -10.60 3.48 15.75
CA LEU A 50 -9.89 2.54 14.88
C LEU A 50 -10.47 1.15 15.01
N SER A 51 -10.42 0.40 13.93
CA SER A 51 -10.67 -1.03 13.90
C SER A 51 -9.51 -1.74 13.23
N GLN A 52 -9.35 -3.04 13.49
CA GLN A 52 -8.32 -3.87 12.85
C GLN A 52 -8.96 -4.87 11.91
N ILE A 53 -8.38 -5.01 10.73
CA ILE A 53 -8.72 -6.06 9.76
C ILE A 53 -7.43 -6.73 9.31
N LEU A 54 -7.35 -8.05 9.47
CA LEU A 54 -6.25 -8.86 8.95
C LEU A 54 -6.74 -9.69 7.76
N LEU A 55 -6.08 -9.53 6.61
CA LEU A 55 -6.42 -10.21 5.37
C LEU A 55 -5.19 -10.88 4.79
N THR A 56 -5.37 -12.04 4.21
CA THR A 56 -4.40 -12.60 3.28
C THR A 56 -4.71 -12.15 1.85
N LEU A 57 -3.73 -12.22 0.96
CA LEU A 57 -3.98 -11.92 -0.45
C LEU A 57 -5.08 -12.83 -1.03
N GLU A 58 -5.10 -14.10 -0.63
CA GLU A 58 -6.13 -15.08 -1.00
C GLU A 58 -7.54 -14.65 -0.58
N ASP A 59 -7.69 -13.98 0.58
CA ASP A 59 -8.99 -13.47 1.02
C ASP A 59 -9.53 -12.36 0.11
N THR A 60 -8.64 -11.63 -0.55
CA THR A 60 -9.02 -10.60 -1.52
C THR A 60 -9.34 -11.15 -2.91
N GLU A 61 -8.85 -12.33 -3.25
CA GLU A 61 -9.04 -12.98 -4.56
C GLU A 61 -10.25 -13.91 -4.60
N LYS A 62 -10.56 -14.59 -3.49
CA LYS A 62 -11.74 -15.46 -3.39
C LYS A 62 -13.01 -14.62 -3.28
N ARG A 63 -13.86 -14.66 -4.31
CA ARG A 63 -15.08 -13.85 -4.43
C ARG A 63 -15.92 -13.79 -3.15
N ARG A 64 -16.17 -14.94 -2.50
CA ARG A 64 -16.98 -15.00 -1.27
C ARG A 64 -16.34 -14.26 -0.12
N ARG A 65 -15.01 -14.41 0.07
CA ARG A 65 -14.25 -13.74 1.12
C ARG A 65 -14.14 -12.24 0.84
N ALA A 66 -13.88 -11.85 -0.40
CA ALA A 66 -13.83 -10.45 -0.83
C ALA A 66 -15.16 -9.73 -0.59
N ILE A 67 -16.31 -10.38 -0.87
CA ILE A 67 -17.65 -9.82 -0.58
C ILE A 67 -17.86 -9.65 0.94
N ASN A 68 -17.43 -10.62 1.75
CA ASN A 68 -17.54 -10.49 3.21
C ASN A 68 -16.67 -9.36 3.73
N ALA A 69 -15.42 -9.25 3.25
CA ALA A 69 -14.53 -8.14 3.59
C ALA A 69 -15.14 -6.79 3.21
N LYS A 70 -15.71 -6.66 1.99
CA LYS A 70 -16.42 -5.46 1.55
C LYS A 70 -17.51 -5.03 2.53
N ARG A 71 -18.40 -5.96 2.91
CA ARG A 71 -19.48 -5.69 3.88
C ARG A 71 -18.92 -5.28 5.24
N THR A 72 -17.82 -5.86 5.68
CA THR A 72 -17.14 -5.47 6.92
C THR A 72 -16.63 -4.03 6.83
N PHE A 73 -15.99 -3.63 5.74
CA PHE A 73 -15.56 -2.25 5.50
C PHE A 73 -16.74 -1.30 5.53
N GLU A 74 -17.81 -1.59 4.78
CA GLU A 74 -19.02 -0.77 4.73
C GLU A 74 -19.63 -0.54 6.12
N ASN A 75 -19.72 -1.60 6.93
CA ASN A 75 -20.24 -1.49 8.31
C ASN A 75 -19.31 -0.66 9.21
N LEU A 76 -17.97 -0.86 9.13
CA LEU A 76 -17.04 -0.08 9.93
C LEU A 76 -17.09 1.41 9.59
N PHE A 77 -17.21 1.74 8.31
CA PHE A 77 -17.36 3.13 7.88
C PHE A 77 -18.69 3.73 8.38
N SER A 78 -19.79 2.97 8.31
CA SER A 78 -21.09 3.43 8.83
C SER A 78 -21.09 3.68 10.33
N LEU A 79 -20.25 2.94 11.07
CA LEU A 79 -20.02 3.11 12.51
C LEU A 79 -18.99 4.22 12.83
N GLY A 80 -18.40 4.88 11.83
CA GLY A 80 -17.43 5.94 12.02
C GLY A 80 -16.03 5.45 12.44
N PHE A 81 -15.68 4.21 12.11
CA PHE A 81 -14.36 3.64 12.38
C PHE A 81 -13.45 3.71 11.16
N ILE A 82 -12.16 3.95 11.40
CA ILE A 82 -11.10 3.83 10.39
C ILE A 82 -10.48 2.44 10.50
N PRO A 83 -10.61 1.59 9.46
CA PRO A 83 -9.95 0.29 9.43
C PRO A 83 -8.44 0.42 9.24
N ILE A 84 -7.67 -0.18 10.15
CA ILE A 84 -6.25 -0.44 9.97
C ILE A 84 -6.15 -1.86 9.41
N VAL A 85 -5.67 -1.98 8.19
CA VAL A 85 -5.56 -3.26 7.50
C VAL A 85 -4.10 -3.69 7.43
N ASN A 86 -3.84 -4.95 7.73
CA ASN A 86 -2.53 -5.54 7.53
C ASN A 86 -2.67 -6.96 6.98
N GLU A 87 -1.57 -7.53 6.46
CA GLU A 87 -1.55 -8.93 6.09
C GLU A 87 -1.70 -9.81 7.33
N ASN A 88 -2.42 -10.91 7.20
CA ASN A 88 -2.51 -11.91 8.26
C ASN A 88 -1.29 -12.83 8.18
N ASP A 89 -0.14 -12.29 8.53
CA ASP A 89 1.14 -13.00 8.50
C ASP A 89 1.16 -14.25 9.40
N SER A 90 0.27 -14.33 10.40
CA SER A 90 0.19 -15.47 11.32
C SER A 90 -0.23 -16.78 10.62
N ILE A 91 -0.96 -16.68 9.53
CA ILE A 91 -1.51 -17.83 8.79
C ILE A 91 -1.19 -17.80 7.29
N ALA A 92 -0.49 -16.77 6.82
CA ALA A 92 -0.09 -16.68 5.42
C ALA A 92 0.84 -17.84 5.06
N THR A 93 0.47 -18.62 4.04
CA THR A 93 1.24 -19.79 3.58
C THR A 93 2.29 -19.45 2.53
N SER A 94 2.17 -18.28 1.90
CA SER A 94 3.19 -17.76 1.00
C SER A 94 4.32 -17.13 1.82
N GLU A 95 5.57 -17.38 1.43
CA GLU A 95 6.70 -16.60 1.96
C GLU A 95 6.36 -15.11 1.88
N ILE A 96 6.62 -14.38 2.97
CA ILE A 96 6.41 -12.94 3.03
C ILE A 96 7.27 -12.31 1.95
N LYS A 97 6.66 -12.02 0.80
CA LYS A 97 7.35 -11.46 -0.36
C LYS A 97 7.29 -9.95 -0.29
N ASP A 98 8.42 -9.37 -0.60
CA ASP A 98 8.54 -7.93 -0.75
C ASP A 98 7.49 -7.37 -1.73
N GLY A 99 6.87 -6.25 -1.35
CA GLY A 99 5.76 -5.65 -2.12
C GLY A 99 4.38 -6.26 -1.85
N ALA A 100 4.24 -7.19 -0.92
CA ALA A 100 2.96 -7.74 -0.51
C ALA A 100 1.99 -6.63 -0.07
N ASN A 101 2.48 -5.63 0.68
CA ASN A 101 1.67 -4.51 1.14
C ASN A 101 1.15 -3.61 0.01
N ASP A 102 1.93 -3.36 -1.06
CA ASP A 102 1.44 -2.60 -2.22
C ASP A 102 0.28 -3.34 -2.91
N ARG A 103 0.43 -4.66 -3.07
CA ARG A 103 -0.61 -5.53 -3.66
C ARG A 103 -1.85 -5.58 -2.75
N LEU A 104 -1.67 -5.82 -1.46
CA LEU A 104 -2.76 -5.83 -0.49
C LEU A 104 -3.49 -4.48 -0.48
N ALA A 105 -2.77 -3.36 -0.45
CA ALA A 105 -3.35 -2.02 -0.46
C ALA A 105 -4.22 -1.77 -1.70
N SER A 106 -3.77 -2.17 -2.90
CA SER A 106 -4.55 -2.02 -4.12
C SER A 106 -5.81 -2.89 -4.12
N ARG A 107 -5.72 -4.13 -3.60
CA ARG A 107 -6.88 -5.02 -3.45
C ARG A 107 -7.87 -4.49 -2.41
N VAL A 108 -7.37 -3.95 -1.29
CA VAL A 108 -8.22 -3.31 -0.28
C VAL A 108 -8.90 -2.08 -0.86
N ALA A 109 -8.21 -1.24 -1.62
CA ALA A 109 -8.81 -0.10 -2.30
C ALA A 109 -9.94 -0.54 -3.24
N GLN A 110 -9.72 -1.60 -4.02
CA GLN A 110 -10.75 -2.19 -4.90
C GLN A 110 -11.97 -2.70 -4.11
N ILE A 111 -11.75 -3.48 -3.04
CA ILE A 111 -12.83 -4.09 -2.24
C ILE A 111 -13.63 -3.04 -1.48
N SER A 112 -12.95 -2.05 -0.91
CA SER A 112 -13.58 -0.99 -0.13
C SER A 112 -14.27 0.07 -1.00
N GLY A 113 -14.06 0.06 -2.32
CA GLY A 113 -14.58 1.07 -3.23
C GLY A 113 -13.92 2.43 -3.02
N ALA A 114 -12.63 2.47 -2.78
CA ALA A 114 -11.88 3.71 -2.57
C ALA A 114 -11.76 4.50 -3.88
N ASP A 115 -11.92 5.82 -3.81
CA ASP A 115 -11.73 6.73 -4.94
C ASP A 115 -10.25 6.95 -5.24
N CYS A 116 -9.40 6.86 -4.23
CA CYS A 116 -7.96 7.10 -4.36
C CYS A 116 -7.14 6.23 -3.40
N LEU A 117 -6.09 5.60 -3.91
CA LEU A 117 -5.05 4.93 -3.13
C LEU A 117 -3.81 5.82 -3.06
N ILE A 118 -3.32 6.09 -1.86
CA ILE A 118 -2.06 6.80 -1.65
C ILE A 118 -1.02 5.81 -1.12
N LEU A 119 0.02 5.53 -1.92
CA LEU A 119 1.17 4.74 -1.49
C LEU A 119 2.26 5.67 -0.95
N LEU A 120 2.51 5.57 0.34
CA LEU A 120 3.63 6.25 0.99
C LEU A 120 4.87 5.35 0.92
N SER A 121 5.93 5.85 0.29
CA SER A 121 7.17 5.12 0.00
C SER A 121 8.39 5.91 0.52
N ASP A 122 9.58 5.37 0.34
CA ASP A 122 10.85 6.06 0.55
C ASP A 122 11.28 6.94 -0.65
N VAL A 123 10.48 6.92 -1.73
CA VAL A 123 10.68 7.73 -2.94
C VAL A 123 9.47 8.63 -3.21
N GLU A 124 9.70 9.72 -3.96
CA GLU A 124 8.64 10.70 -4.28
C GLU A 124 7.66 10.18 -5.34
N GLY A 125 8.05 9.20 -6.14
CA GLY A 125 7.25 8.66 -7.23
C GLY A 125 8.07 7.92 -8.27
N LEU A 126 7.53 7.76 -9.47
CA LEU A 126 8.22 7.17 -10.61
C LEU A 126 9.11 8.20 -11.31
N TYR A 127 10.37 7.86 -11.50
CA TYR A 127 11.33 8.67 -12.24
C TYR A 127 11.67 8.05 -13.59
N THR A 128 12.02 8.86 -14.56
CA THR A 128 12.46 8.40 -15.91
C THR A 128 13.70 7.52 -15.87
N LYS A 129 14.54 7.68 -14.85
CA LYS A 129 15.77 6.93 -14.55
C LYS A 129 15.91 6.81 -13.03
N ASN A 130 16.82 5.96 -12.54
CA ASN A 130 17.09 5.87 -11.10
C ASN A 130 17.73 7.17 -10.58
N PRO A 131 17.07 7.97 -9.72
CA PRO A 131 17.59 9.26 -9.25
C PRO A 131 18.82 9.14 -8.35
N LYS A 132 19.08 7.98 -7.76
CA LYS A 132 20.27 7.72 -6.94
C LYS A 132 21.54 7.62 -7.77
N ILE A 133 21.42 7.23 -9.04
CA ILE A 133 22.56 6.97 -9.94
C ILE A 133 22.64 8.04 -11.04
N ASN A 134 21.53 8.61 -11.45
CA ASN A 134 21.45 9.53 -12.58
C ASN A 134 20.84 10.88 -12.17
N LYS A 135 21.67 11.93 -12.22
CA LYS A 135 21.25 13.31 -11.86
C LYS A 135 20.23 13.91 -12.83
N GLU A 136 20.08 13.35 -14.03
CA GLU A 136 19.09 13.78 -15.03
C GLU A 136 17.75 13.05 -14.87
N ALA A 137 17.55 12.30 -13.80
CA ALA A 137 16.30 11.61 -13.53
C ALA A 137 15.19 12.65 -13.24
N ILE A 138 14.12 12.60 -14.03
CA ILE A 138 12.97 13.51 -13.92
C ILE A 138 11.81 12.74 -13.29
N LEU A 139 11.17 13.31 -12.27
CA LEU A 139 9.96 12.78 -11.69
C LEU A 139 8.81 12.84 -12.69
N ILE A 140 8.17 11.71 -12.94
CA ILE A 140 6.95 11.62 -13.78
C ILE A 140 5.78 12.01 -12.87
N LYS A 141 5.21 13.19 -13.12
CA LYS A 141 4.14 13.73 -12.27
C LYS A 141 2.79 13.05 -12.51
N GLU A 142 2.50 12.66 -13.74
CA GLU A 142 1.22 12.10 -14.13
C GLU A 142 1.38 10.95 -15.11
N ILE A 143 0.60 9.90 -14.92
CA ILE A 143 0.53 8.72 -15.78
C ILE A 143 -0.95 8.43 -16.04
N SER A 144 -1.40 8.67 -17.25
CA SER A 144 -2.78 8.38 -17.68
C SER A 144 -2.95 6.93 -18.15
N THR A 145 -1.89 6.32 -18.66
CA THR A 145 -1.92 4.94 -19.16
C THR A 145 -0.63 4.23 -18.79
N ILE A 146 -0.76 3.02 -18.28
CA ILE A 146 0.40 2.16 -17.96
C ILE A 146 0.70 1.33 -19.21
N ASP A 147 1.66 1.80 -20.01
CA ASP A 147 2.14 1.12 -21.21
C ASP A 147 3.45 0.35 -20.94
N ASP A 148 3.93 -0.37 -21.95
CA ASP A 148 5.19 -1.12 -21.89
C ASP A 148 6.41 -0.24 -21.53
N LYS A 149 6.35 1.07 -21.85
CA LYS A 149 7.42 2.02 -21.57
C LYS A 149 7.47 2.31 -20.07
N ILE A 150 6.33 2.56 -19.44
CA ILE A 150 6.20 2.76 -18.00
C ILE A 150 6.62 1.50 -17.24
N GLU A 151 6.22 0.31 -17.70
CA GLU A 151 6.64 -0.96 -17.09
C GLU A 151 8.15 -1.19 -17.17
N LYS A 152 8.76 -0.90 -18.32
CA LYS A 152 10.23 -1.00 -18.49
C LYS A 152 10.99 -0.02 -17.59
N ILE A 153 10.49 1.20 -17.42
CA ILE A 153 11.08 2.18 -16.51
C ILE A 153 10.98 1.68 -15.06
N ALA A 154 9.82 1.19 -14.63
CA ALA A 154 9.61 0.66 -13.28
C ALA A 154 10.48 -0.56 -12.97
N THR A 155 10.70 -1.44 -13.95
CA THR A 155 11.55 -2.63 -13.79
C THR A 155 13.04 -2.29 -13.70
N LYS A 156 13.50 -1.27 -14.44
CA LYS A 156 14.90 -0.82 -14.39
C LYS A 156 15.27 -0.04 -13.13
N SER A 157 14.29 0.42 -12.37
CA SER A 157 14.50 1.18 -11.13
C SER A 157 14.71 0.31 -9.89
N ILE A 158 15.10 -0.96 -10.06
CA ILE A 158 15.39 -1.89 -8.95
C ILE A 158 16.48 -1.29 -8.06
N SER A 159 16.12 -0.97 -6.83
CA SER A 159 17.05 -0.51 -5.80
C SER A 159 17.74 -1.73 -5.18
N GLU A 160 19.04 -1.67 -4.95
CA GLU A 160 19.86 -2.72 -4.33
C GLU A 160 19.39 -3.13 -2.91
N HIS A 161 18.46 -2.42 -2.30
CA HIS A 161 18.02 -2.59 -0.91
C HIS A 161 16.50 -2.70 -0.71
N GLY A 162 15.70 -2.77 -1.79
CA GLY A 162 14.24 -2.80 -1.68
C GLY A 162 13.64 -3.84 -2.62
N THR A 163 13.17 -4.90 -2.05
CA THR A 163 12.60 -6.06 -2.72
C THR A 163 11.19 -5.82 -3.26
N GLY A 164 10.51 -4.74 -2.81
CA GLY A 164 9.19 -4.33 -3.30
C GLY A 164 9.19 -3.22 -4.35
N GLY A 165 10.26 -2.97 -5.05
CA GLY A 165 10.55 -1.88 -5.96
C GLY A 165 9.39 -1.17 -6.69
N MET A 166 9.71 -0.25 -7.56
CA MET A 166 8.70 0.51 -8.33
C MET A 166 7.76 -0.39 -9.15
N LYS A 167 8.20 -1.61 -9.52
CA LYS A 167 7.36 -2.57 -10.24
C LYS A 167 6.11 -2.97 -9.45
N THR A 168 6.24 -3.27 -8.15
CA THR A 168 5.05 -3.63 -7.33
C THR A 168 4.06 -2.49 -7.21
N LYS A 169 4.53 -1.24 -7.20
CA LYS A 169 3.68 -0.05 -7.20
C LYS A 169 2.95 0.13 -8.54
N ILE A 170 3.61 -0.15 -9.66
CA ILE A 170 2.95 -0.13 -10.98
C ILE A 170 1.95 -1.28 -11.12
N ASP A 171 2.25 -2.47 -10.58
CA ASP A 171 1.28 -3.57 -10.54
C ASP A 171 0.05 -3.23 -9.68
N ALA A 172 0.25 -2.54 -8.54
CA ALA A 172 -0.84 -2.00 -7.72
C ALA A 172 -1.66 -0.95 -8.48
N ALA A 173 -1.00 -0.08 -9.26
CA ALA A 173 -1.66 0.92 -10.08
C ALA A 173 -2.57 0.31 -11.16
N LYS A 174 -2.17 -0.80 -11.77
CA LYS A 174 -3.02 -1.53 -12.72
C LYS A 174 -4.32 -2.01 -12.06
N VAL A 175 -4.23 -2.54 -10.84
CA VAL A 175 -5.41 -2.95 -10.07
C VAL A 175 -6.32 -1.77 -9.78
N CYS A 176 -5.75 -0.63 -9.38
CA CYS A 176 -6.50 0.60 -9.15
C CYS A 176 -7.21 1.09 -10.43
N GLN A 177 -6.51 1.15 -11.57
CA GLN A 177 -7.12 1.53 -12.85
C GLN A 177 -8.30 0.65 -13.23
N LEU A 178 -8.18 -0.67 -13.10
CA LEU A 178 -9.25 -1.63 -13.41
C LEU A 178 -10.46 -1.49 -12.48
N SER A 179 -10.28 -0.94 -11.28
CA SER A 179 -11.35 -0.76 -10.29
C SER A 179 -11.91 0.66 -10.23
N GLY A 180 -11.48 1.55 -11.10
CA GLY A 180 -11.95 2.94 -11.07
C GLY A 180 -11.36 3.77 -9.92
N CYS A 181 -10.21 3.39 -9.39
CA CYS A 181 -9.53 4.05 -8.29
C CYS A 181 -8.31 4.83 -8.78
N HIS A 182 -8.20 6.10 -8.44
CA HIS A 182 -6.97 6.87 -8.66
C HIS A 182 -5.83 6.35 -7.77
N MET A 183 -4.60 6.56 -8.16
CA MET A 183 -3.47 6.23 -7.31
C MET A 183 -2.43 7.34 -7.27
N ALA A 184 -1.84 7.58 -6.11
CA ALA A 184 -0.71 8.48 -5.92
C ALA A 184 0.44 7.76 -5.21
N ILE A 185 1.68 8.01 -5.64
CA ILE A 185 2.90 7.55 -4.98
C ILE A 185 3.63 8.78 -4.45
N ALA A 186 3.97 8.80 -3.18
CA ALA A 186 4.66 9.92 -2.57
C ALA A 186 5.64 9.48 -1.47
N ASN A 187 6.58 10.36 -1.15
CA ASN A 187 7.52 10.13 -0.07
C ASN A 187 6.84 10.25 1.29
N GLY A 188 6.77 9.13 2.02
CA GLY A 188 6.18 9.06 3.37
C GLY A 188 7.08 9.60 4.48
N LEU A 189 8.39 9.79 4.22
CA LEU A 189 9.35 10.27 5.22
C LEU A 189 9.33 11.79 5.40
N VAL A 190 8.64 12.51 4.52
CA VAL A 190 8.48 13.97 4.62
C VAL A 190 7.38 14.32 5.62
N ARG A 191 7.49 15.53 6.21
CA ARG A 191 6.46 16.02 7.12
C ARG A 191 5.15 16.27 6.37
N ARG A 192 4.03 15.73 6.86
CA ARG A 192 2.66 15.86 6.31
C ARG A 192 2.55 15.44 4.84
N PRO A 193 2.90 14.18 4.50
CA PRO A 193 2.95 13.72 3.12
C PRO A 193 1.58 13.78 2.43
N ILE A 194 0.50 13.38 3.10
CA ILE A 194 -0.86 13.41 2.54
C ILE A 194 -1.31 14.85 2.24
N GLN A 195 -1.02 15.80 3.13
CA GLN A 195 -1.35 17.21 2.89
C GLN A 195 -0.64 17.76 1.66
N LYS A 196 0.64 17.36 1.45
CA LYS A 196 1.41 17.76 0.26
C LYS A 196 0.81 17.19 -1.02
N ILE A 197 0.31 15.96 -1.01
CA ILE A 197 -0.39 15.36 -2.14
C ILE A 197 -1.65 16.18 -2.46
N LEU A 198 -2.48 16.44 -1.46
CA LEU A 198 -3.72 17.20 -1.63
C LEU A 198 -3.47 18.64 -2.10
N SER A 199 -2.30 19.22 -1.81
CA SER A 199 -1.89 20.55 -2.30
C SER A 199 -1.09 20.50 -3.61
N ALA A 200 -1.00 19.35 -4.28
CA ALA A 200 -0.34 19.13 -5.57
C ALA A 200 1.16 19.49 -5.63
N VAL A 201 1.91 19.30 -4.53
CA VAL A 201 3.28 19.81 -4.45
C VAL A 201 4.35 18.86 -5.01
N SER A 202 4.26 17.54 -4.81
CA SER A 202 5.27 16.60 -5.35
C SER A 202 4.86 15.14 -5.17
N TYR A 203 4.40 14.50 -6.24
CA TYR A 203 4.03 13.09 -6.25
C TYR A 203 3.83 12.60 -7.69
N THR A 204 3.80 11.27 -7.89
CA THR A 204 3.33 10.69 -9.16
C THR A 204 1.85 10.33 -9.02
N HIS A 205 1.00 10.90 -9.88
CA HIS A 205 -0.43 10.62 -9.95
C HIS A 205 -0.73 9.70 -11.15
N LEU A 206 -1.49 8.64 -10.88
CA LEU A 206 -2.04 7.76 -11.91
C LEU A 206 -3.53 8.06 -12.03
N THR A 207 -3.92 8.64 -13.16
CA THR A 207 -5.30 9.01 -13.46
C THR A 207 -6.06 7.86 -14.07
N LEU A 208 -7.38 7.87 -13.90
CA LEU A 208 -8.26 7.02 -14.69
C LEU A 208 -8.30 7.53 -16.14
N PRO A 209 -8.39 6.63 -17.13
CA PRO A 209 -8.72 7.05 -18.48
C PRO A 209 -10.07 7.79 -18.46
N THR A 210 -10.10 9.01 -18.98
CA THR A 210 -11.29 9.86 -19.04
C THR A 210 -12.33 9.39 -20.05
N THR A 211 -12.05 8.34 -20.79
CA THR A 211 -12.99 7.75 -21.75
C THR A 211 -13.80 6.66 -21.06
N PRO A 212 -15.15 6.80 -20.97
CA PRO A 212 -15.97 5.69 -20.54
C PRO A 212 -15.77 4.52 -21.50
N VAL A 213 -15.48 3.34 -20.98
CA VAL A 213 -15.54 2.11 -21.75
C VAL A 213 -17.01 1.89 -22.09
N VAL A 214 -17.37 2.12 -23.35
CA VAL A 214 -18.68 1.81 -23.91
C VAL A 214 -18.85 0.30 -24.01
#